data_45983adbbad61ee73200a75b0d6377ce
#
_entry.id   45983adbbad61ee73200a75b0d6377ce
#
_cell.length_a   1.000
_cell.length_b   1.000
_cell.length_c   1.000
_cell.angle_alpha   90.00
_cell.angle_beta   90.00
_cell.angle_gamma   90.00
#
_symmetry.space_group_name_H-M   'P 1'
#
loop_
_entity.id
_entity.type
_entity.pdbx_description
1 polymer ?
#
loop_
_entity_poly.entity_id
_entity_poly.type
_entity_poly.pdbx_seq_one_letter_code
_entity_poly.pdbx_strand_id
1 'polypeptide(L)'
;ARKRGVNVQANVYPYTRGNNNLMSIIPPWAHEGGKAEMIRRLKTSADRNQIKHDIENGIDGWYNHYTAVGKDWSRMLVAAENQYRGMTMDRGLAILSDGDEDADKLDLMIDFLIDQGGSVATVFAHHTDRDMTLALKQPWCSVGSDGSAYAIEGPLRKGNPHPRNFGTFPRLLGRY
;
A
#
# COMPACT_ATOMS: atom_id res chain seq x y z
N ALA A 1 -1.32 25.40 8.66
CA ALA A 1 -0.81 25.33 10.04
C ALA A 1 0.32 26.35 10.25
N ARG A 2 1.44 26.30 9.53
CA ARG A 2 2.61 27.19 9.71
C ARG A 2 2.28 28.68 9.56
N LYS A 3 1.44 29.06 8.59
CA LYS A 3 0.95 30.45 8.43
C LYS A 3 0.16 30.97 9.66
N ARG A 4 -0.33 30.09 10.51
CA ARG A 4 -1.02 30.41 11.77
C ARG A 4 -0.10 30.33 13.00
N GLY A 5 1.24 30.30 12.81
CA GLY A 5 2.22 30.23 13.90
C GLY A 5 2.42 28.83 14.50
N VAL A 6 1.77 27.79 13.96
CA VAL A 6 1.94 26.42 14.47
C VAL A 6 3.26 25.83 13.94
N ASN A 7 4.14 25.40 14.83
CA ASN A 7 5.37 24.71 14.46
C ASN A 7 5.08 23.26 14.03
N VAL A 8 4.93 23.07 12.72
CA VAL A 8 4.71 21.76 12.10
C VAL A 8 5.93 21.37 11.30
N GLN A 9 6.45 20.18 11.53
CA GLN A 9 7.50 19.56 10.77
C GLN A 9 6.99 18.24 10.16
N ALA A 10 7.64 17.77 9.12
CA ALA A 10 7.37 16.48 8.50
C ALA A 10 8.69 15.75 8.24
N ASN A 11 8.62 14.44 8.05
CA ASN A 11 9.74 13.68 7.52
C ASN A 11 9.29 12.79 6.35
N VAL A 12 10.23 12.40 5.52
CA VAL A 12 10.02 11.58 4.33
C VAL A 12 11.18 10.61 4.14
N TYR A 13 10.91 9.41 3.66
CA TYR A 13 11.96 8.52 3.16
C TYR A 13 12.14 8.69 1.64
N PRO A 14 13.37 8.58 1.10
CA PRO A 14 13.65 8.90 -0.30
C PRO A 14 13.34 7.71 -1.25
N TYR A 15 12.12 7.21 -1.23
CA TYR A 15 11.64 6.13 -2.09
C TYR A 15 10.25 6.43 -2.63
N THR A 16 10.00 6.06 -3.88
CA THR A 16 8.75 6.29 -4.58
C THR A 16 7.70 5.20 -4.35
N ARG A 17 8.10 4.12 -3.65
CA ARG A 17 7.23 2.99 -3.32
C ARG A 17 7.13 2.82 -1.81
N GLY A 18 5.93 2.51 -1.34
CA GLY A 18 5.65 2.19 0.06
C GLY A 18 5.26 0.71 0.20
N ASN A 19 5.73 0.07 1.26
CA ASN A 19 5.29 -1.27 1.65
C ASN A 19 4.15 -1.14 2.65
N ASN A 20 3.01 -1.73 2.33
CA ASN A 20 1.81 -1.76 3.14
C ASN A 20 1.11 -3.13 3.00
N ASN A 21 -0.18 -3.17 3.17
CA ASN A 21 -1.00 -4.37 3.03
C ASN A 21 -2.13 -4.11 2.04
N LEU A 22 -2.52 -5.11 1.25
CA LEU A 22 -3.61 -5.01 0.28
C LEU A 22 -4.93 -4.60 0.95
N MET A 23 -5.17 -5.05 2.19
CA MET A 23 -6.36 -4.65 2.94
C MET A 23 -6.48 -3.14 3.15
N SER A 24 -5.41 -2.34 2.96
CA SER A 24 -5.46 -0.87 3.04
C SER A 24 -6.25 -0.22 1.89
N ILE A 25 -6.62 -0.98 0.86
CA ILE A 25 -7.57 -0.57 -0.18
C ILE A 25 -9.01 -0.65 0.32
N ILE A 26 -9.27 -1.47 1.33
CA ILE A 26 -10.61 -1.65 1.91
C ILE A 26 -10.97 -0.42 2.76
N PRO A 27 -12.18 0.14 2.62
CA PRO A 27 -12.57 1.34 3.33
C PRO A 27 -12.58 1.17 4.85
N PRO A 28 -12.31 2.25 5.63
CA PRO A 28 -12.11 2.19 7.09
C PRO A 28 -13.25 1.53 7.86
N TRP A 29 -14.49 1.82 7.51
CA TRP A 29 -15.66 1.26 8.20
C TRP A 29 -15.73 -0.28 8.12
N ALA A 30 -15.22 -0.85 7.01
CA ALA A 30 -15.23 -2.30 6.82
C ALA A 30 -14.26 -3.03 7.77
N HIS A 31 -13.29 -2.32 8.36
CA HIS A 31 -12.35 -2.86 9.35
C HIS A 31 -12.88 -2.85 10.78
N GLU A 32 -13.99 -2.18 11.06
CA GLU A 32 -14.59 -2.15 12.40
C GLU A 32 -14.92 -3.56 12.88
N GLY A 33 -14.50 -3.89 14.09
CA GLY A 33 -14.61 -5.24 14.65
C GLY A 33 -13.44 -6.16 14.29
N GLY A 34 -12.43 -5.65 13.55
CA GLY A 34 -11.20 -6.38 13.25
C GLY A 34 -11.26 -7.25 12.00
N LYS A 35 -10.18 -8.01 11.77
CA LYS A 35 -9.97 -8.73 10.52
C LYS A 35 -11.05 -9.79 10.21
N ALA A 36 -11.53 -10.50 11.20
CA ALA A 36 -12.57 -11.52 11.00
C ALA A 36 -13.88 -10.88 10.52
N GLU A 37 -14.23 -9.73 11.09
CA GLU A 37 -15.43 -9.00 10.71
C GLU A 37 -15.29 -8.36 9.32
N MET A 38 -14.11 -7.84 8.99
CA MET A 38 -13.81 -7.38 7.63
C MET A 38 -14.03 -8.50 6.61
N ILE A 39 -13.48 -9.70 6.84
CA ILE A 39 -13.67 -10.85 5.95
C ILE A 39 -15.16 -11.23 5.83
N ARG A 40 -15.92 -11.17 6.93
CA ARG A 40 -17.37 -11.42 6.90
C ARG A 40 -18.08 -10.43 5.97
N ARG A 41 -17.77 -9.14 6.09
CA ARG A 41 -18.34 -8.08 5.22
C ARG A 41 -17.95 -8.29 3.76
N LEU A 42 -16.71 -8.62 3.47
CA LEU A 42 -16.26 -8.92 2.10
C LEU A 42 -17.00 -10.09 1.45
N LYS A 43 -17.54 -11.03 2.25
CA LYS A 43 -18.34 -12.17 1.78
C LYS A 43 -19.83 -11.85 1.68
N THR A 44 -20.30 -10.77 2.26
CA THR A 44 -21.72 -10.37 2.26
C THR A 44 -21.99 -9.48 1.04
N SER A 45 -22.91 -9.85 0.16
CA SER A 45 -23.13 -9.16 -1.13
C SER A 45 -23.42 -7.66 -0.97
N ALA A 46 -24.25 -7.26 0.01
CA ALA A 46 -24.57 -5.86 0.23
C ALA A 46 -23.35 -5.05 0.68
N ASP A 47 -22.58 -5.55 1.67
CA ASP A 47 -21.38 -4.89 2.18
C ASP A 47 -20.30 -4.85 1.09
N ARG A 48 -20.12 -5.94 0.33
CA ARG A 48 -19.14 -6.03 -0.77
C ARG A 48 -19.42 -4.99 -1.87
N ASN A 49 -20.68 -4.82 -2.26
CA ASN A 49 -21.05 -3.81 -3.23
C ASN A 49 -20.78 -2.39 -2.72
N GLN A 50 -21.06 -2.10 -1.46
CA GLN A 50 -20.74 -0.82 -0.85
C GLN A 50 -19.22 -0.60 -0.76
N ILE A 51 -18.45 -1.63 -0.39
CA ILE A 51 -16.98 -1.60 -0.37
C ILE A 51 -16.44 -1.27 -1.77
N LYS A 52 -16.90 -1.93 -2.81
CA LYS A 52 -16.50 -1.66 -4.21
C LYS A 52 -16.81 -0.23 -4.61
N HIS A 53 -18.04 0.22 -4.32
CA HIS A 53 -18.44 1.60 -4.57
C HIS A 53 -17.50 2.61 -3.89
N ASP A 54 -17.16 2.39 -2.62
CA ASP A 54 -16.31 3.28 -1.84
C ASP A 54 -14.85 3.25 -2.31
N ILE A 55 -14.34 2.09 -2.75
CA ILE A 55 -13.01 1.98 -3.37
C ILE A 55 -12.95 2.84 -4.65
N GLU A 56 -13.98 2.78 -5.49
CA GLU A 56 -14.03 3.51 -6.75
C GLU A 56 -14.22 5.02 -6.58
N ASN A 57 -15.10 5.43 -5.67
CA ASN A 57 -15.53 6.82 -5.54
C ASN A 57 -14.82 7.57 -4.40
N GLY A 58 -14.21 6.84 -3.46
CA GLY A 58 -13.60 7.39 -2.27
C GLY A 58 -14.61 7.70 -1.17
N ILE A 59 -14.09 7.96 0.03
CA ILE A 59 -14.84 8.46 1.18
C ILE A 59 -14.09 9.70 1.68
N ASP A 60 -14.81 10.73 2.07
CA ASP A 60 -14.20 11.95 2.59
C ASP A 60 -13.29 11.68 3.79
N GLY A 61 -12.08 12.24 3.75
CA GLY A 61 -11.06 12.06 4.78
C GLY A 61 -10.30 10.72 4.74
N TRP A 62 -10.62 9.81 3.83
CA TRP A 62 -9.90 8.55 3.68
C TRP A 62 -8.80 8.61 2.61
N TYR A 63 -7.57 8.21 2.98
CA TYR A 63 -6.50 8.01 2.01
C TYR A 63 -6.66 6.68 1.31
N ASN A 64 -7.22 6.72 0.11
CA ASN A 64 -7.46 5.52 -0.71
C ASN A 64 -6.21 5.15 -1.51
N HIS A 65 -5.56 4.04 -1.13
CA HIS A 65 -4.35 3.54 -1.80
C HIS A 65 -4.57 3.15 -3.26
N TYR A 66 -5.76 2.69 -3.63
CA TYR A 66 -6.11 2.39 -5.02
C TYR A 66 -6.12 3.64 -5.90
N THR A 67 -6.76 4.70 -5.42
CA THR A 67 -6.74 6.01 -6.07
C THR A 67 -5.33 6.61 -6.10
N ALA A 68 -4.55 6.45 -5.03
CA ALA A 68 -3.19 6.98 -4.93
C ALA A 68 -2.23 6.38 -5.95
N VAL A 69 -2.46 5.15 -6.41
CA VAL A 69 -1.70 4.54 -7.51
C VAL A 69 -2.35 4.77 -8.88
N GLY A 70 -3.38 5.64 -8.96
CA GLY A 70 -4.08 5.97 -10.20
C GLY A 70 -5.03 4.88 -10.68
N LYS A 71 -5.55 4.05 -9.78
CA LYS A 71 -6.39 2.87 -10.06
C LYS A 71 -5.71 1.85 -10.98
N ASP A 72 -4.39 1.85 -11.00
CA ASP A 72 -3.56 1.02 -11.87
C ASP A 72 -3.00 -0.17 -11.08
N TRP A 73 -3.53 -1.35 -11.32
CA TRP A 73 -3.12 -2.60 -10.68
C TRP A 73 -1.65 -2.97 -10.95
N SER A 74 -1.07 -2.52 -12.07
CA SER A 74 0.35 -2.75 -12.38
C SER A 74 1.30 -2.00 -11.45
N ARG A 75 0.80 -0.99 -10.75
CA ARG A 75 1.55 -0.19 -9.76
C ARG A 75 1.52 -0.76 -8.34
N MET A 76 0.93 -1.93 -8.18
CA MET A 76 0.92 -2.70 -6.93
C MET A 76 1.67 -4.01 -7.14
N LEU A 77 2.58 -4.35 -6.23
CA LEU A 77 3.39 -5.57 -6.30
C LEU A 77 3.09 -6.44 -5.08
N VAL A 78 2.80 -7.72 -5.29
CA VAL A 78 2.60 -8.69 -4.22
C VAL A 78 3.95 -9.02 -3.57
N ALA A 79 4.09 -8.71 -2.29
CA ALA A 79 5.29 -8.97 -1.48
C ALA A 79 5.09 -10.10 -0.46
N ALA A 80 3.87 -10.62 -0.34
CA ALA A 80 3.53 -11.73 0.55
C ALA A 80 4.21 -13.04 0.10
N GLU A 81 4.49 -13.92 1.06
CA GLU A 81 5.07 -15.24 0.82
C GLU A 81 3.99 -16.20 0.30
N ASN A 82 3.59 -16.03 -0.96
CA ASN A 82 2.65 -16.89 -1.67
C ASN A 82 3.07 -17.06 -3.14
N GLN A 83 2.32 -17.84 -3.93
CA GLN A 83 2.63 -18.13 -5.34
C GLN A 83 2.65 -16.89 -6.25
N TYR A 84 2.04 -15.76 -5.83
CA TYR A 84 2.02 -14.50 -6.59
C TYR A 84 3.15 -13.55 -6.21
N ARG A 85 4.04 -13.94 -5.31
CA ARG A 85 5.15 -13.12 -4.84
C ARG A 85 5.99 -12.58 -6.00
N GLY A 86 6.23 -11.26 -5.99
CA GLY A 86 6.99 -10.57 -7.02
C GLY A 86 6.21 -10.27 -8.30
N MET A 87 4.96 -10.69 -8.39
CA MET A 87 4.07 -10.30 -9.50
C MET A 87 3.42 -8.94 -9.20
N THR A 88 3.15 -8.18 -10.25
CA THR A 88 2.25 -7.04 -10.15
C THR A 88 0.81 -7.52 -10.01
N MET A 89 -0.03 -6.73 -9.38
CA MET A 89 -1.40 -7.14 -9.08
C MET A 89 -2.22 -7.38 -10.36
N ASP A 90 -2.02 -6.61 -11.43
CA ASP A 90 -2.68 -6.85 -12.72
C ASP A 90 -2.38 -8.25 -13.27
N ARG A 91 -1.12 -8.72 -13.15
CA ARG A 91 -0.75 -10.09 -13.56
C ARG A 91 -1.37 -11.14 -12.64
N GLY A 92 -1.39 -10.91 -11.34
CA GLY A 92 -2.05 -11.79 -10.39
C GLY A 92 -3.54 -11.92 -10.67
N LEU A 93 -4.22 -10.80 -10.93
CA LEU A 93 -5.65 -10.78 -11.27
C LEU A 93 -5.94 -11.45 -12.63
N ALA A 94 -5.05 -11.30 -13.61
CA ALA A 94 -5.18 -12.00 -14.89
C ALA A 94 -5.08 -13.54 -14.75
N ILE A 95 -4.26 -14.03 -13.81
CA ILE A 95 -4.22 -15.46 -13.48
C ILE A 95 -5.52 -15.89 -12.77
N LEU A 96 -5.99 -15.08 -11.84
CA LEU A 96 -7.22 -15.36 -11.07
C LEU A 96 -8.49 -15.31 -11.91
N SER A 97 -8.51 -14.53 -13.00
CA SER A 97 -9.66 -14.48 -13.91
C SER A 97 -9.83 -15.76 -14.77
N ASP A 98 -8.79 -16.61 -14.79
CA ASP A 98 -8.79 -17.86 -15.58
C ASP A 98 -9.22 -17.68 -17.05
N GLY A 99 -8.80 -16.55 -17.63
CA GLY A 99 -9.10 -16.19 -19.03
C GLY A 99 -10.43 -15.45 -19.25
N ASP A 100 -11.18 -15.16 -18.21
CA ASP A 100 -12.35 -14.29 -18.28
C ASP A 100 -11.90 -12.81 -18.34
N GLU A 101 -11.96 -12.22 -19.54
CA GLU A 101 -11.57 -10.82 -19.78
C GLU A 101 -12.58 -9.82 -19.19
N ASP A 102 -13.81 -10.23 -18.96
CA ASP A 102 -14.91 -9.41 -18.42
C ASP A 102 -14.98 -9.49 -16.88
N ALA A 103 -14.14 -10.32 -16.25
CA ALA A 103 -14.12 -10.48 -14.79
C ALA A 103 -13.85 -9.15 -14.07
N ASP A 104 -14.68 -8.84 -13.07
CA ASP A 104 -14.53 -7.65 -12.24
C ASP A 104 -13.26 -7.75 -11.37
N LYS A 105 -12.28 -6.91 -11.66
CA LYS A 105 -10.97 -6.92 -10.98
C LYS A 105 -11.06 -6.59 -9.49
N LEU A 106 -12.07 -5.80 -9.05
CA LEU A 106 -12.30 -5.57 -7.63
C LEU A 106 -12.85 -6.82 -6.94
N ASP A 107 -13.74 -7.55 -7.60
CA ASP A 107 -14.22 -8.81 -7.07
C ASP A 107 -13.09 -9.84 -6.96
N LEU A 108 -12.29 -10.00 -8.00
CA LEU A 108 -11.11 -10.88 -7.97
C LEU A 108 -10.12 -10.50 -6.86
N MET A 109 -9.85 -9.22 -6.69
CA MET A 109 -8.97 -8.72 -5.62
C MET A 109 -9.55 -9.00 -4.22
N ILE A 110 -10.86 -8.82 -4.04
CA ILE A 110 -11.54 -9.11 -2.78
C ILE A 110 -11.47 -10.61 -2.47
N ASP A 111 -11.75 -11.47 -3.46
CA ASP A 111 -11.68 -12.91 -3.28
C ASP A 111 -10.25 -13.36 -2.98
N PHE A 112 -9.27 -12.82 -3.69
CA PHE A 112 -7.86 -13.05 -3.38
C PHE A 112 -7.52 -12.64 -1.94
N LEU A 113 -7.97 -11.47 -1.49
CA LEU A 113 -7.74 -11.02 -0.12
C LEU A 113 -8.39 -11.95 0.91
N ILE A 114 -9.59 -12.43 0.65
CA ILE A 114 -10.29 -13.42 1.50
C ILE A 114 -9.49 -14.72 1.58
N ASP A 115 -9.05 -15.26 0.45
CA ASP A 115 -8.30 -16.53 0.37
C ASP A 115 -6.95 -16.45 1.08
N GLN A 116 -6.35 -15.28 1.10
CA GLN A 116 -5.11 -15.01 1.85
C GLN A 116 -5.37 -14.64 3.32
N GLY A 117 -6.56 -14.88 3.85
CA GLY A 117 -6.91 -14.64 5.24
C GLY A 117 -6.98 -13.15 5.61
N GLY A 118 -7.30 -12.28 4.65
CA GLY A 118 -7.51 -10.84 4.83
C GLY A 118 -6.23 -10.03 4.99
N SER A 119 -5.07 -10.56 4.57
CA SER A 119 -3.79 -9.84 4.72
C SER A 119 -2.78 -10.26 3.65
N VAL A 120 -2.40 -9.33 2.79
CA VAL A 120 -1.40 -9.55 1.73
C VAL A 120 -0.41 -8.39 1.74
N ALA A 121 0.85 -8.66 2.11
CA ALA A 121 1.91 -7.66 2.01
C ALA A 121 2.02 -7.17 0.57
N THR A 122 1.91 -5.85 0.37
CA THR A 122 1.82 -5.24 -0.97
C THR A 122 2.64 -3.97 -1.02
N VAL A 123 3.39 -3.80 -2.10
CA VAL A 123 4.15 -2.58 -2.39
C VAL A 123 3.36 -1.71 -3.35
N PHE A 124 3.11 -0.46 -2.97
CA PHE A 124 2.38 0.53 -3.75
C PHE A 124 3.32 1.58 -4.34
N ALA A 125 3.26 1.81 -5.65
CA ALA A 125 4.03 2.86 -6.33
C ALA A 125 3.22 4.17 -6.38
N HIS A 126 3.05 4.82 -5.22
CA HIS A 126 2.15 5.95 -5.01
C HIS A 126 2.85 7.33 -4.92
N HIS A 127 4.17 7.36 -5.00
CA HIS A 127 4.95 8.60 -5.02
C HIS A 127 5.74 8.75 -6.32
N THR A 128 6.19 9.97 -6.60
CA THR A 128 7.08 10.29 -7.72
C THR A 128 8.39 10.90 -7.23
N ASP A 129 9.45 10.84 -8.04
CA ASP A 129 10.71 11.56 -7.72
C ASP A 129 10.50 13.08 -7.63
N ARG A 130 9.50 13.61 -8.36
CA ARG A 130 9.11 15.03 -8.28
C ARG A 130 8.56 15.39 -6.90
N ASP A 131 7.63 14.58 -6.38
CA ASP A 131 7.03 14.80 -5.06
C ASP A 131 8.09 14.67 -3.96
N MET A 132 8.96 13.68 -4.11
CA MET A 132 10.07 13.43 -3.20
C MET A 132 11.02 14.64 -3.15
N THR A 133 11.42 15.16 -4.32
CA THR A 133 12.28 16.33 -4.43
C THR A 133 11.60 17.58 -3.86
N LEU A 134 10.29 17.74 -4.10
CA LEU A 134 9.51 18.84 -3.55
C LEU A 134 9.49 18.81 -2.02
N ALA A 135 9.28 17.63 -1.43
CA ALA A 135 9.29 17.45 0.02
C ALA A 135 10.68 17.73 0.62
N LEU A 136 11.73 17.15 0.06
CA LEU A 136 13.13 17.32 0.54
C LEU A 136 13.63 18.76 0.46
N LYS A 137 13.11 19.57 -0.46
CA LYS A 137 13.44 21.00 -0.56
C LYS A 137 12.78 21.88 0.49
N GLN A 138 11.86 21.34 1.28
CA GLN A 138 11.18 22.15 2.30
C GLN A 138 12.06 22.28 3.55
N PRO A 139 12.28 23.50 4.09
CA PRO A 139 13.14 23.71 5.25
C PRO A 139 12.58 23.10 6.56
N TRP A 140 11.34 22.66 6.55
CA TRP A 140 10.66 22.01 7.66
C TRP A 140 10.50 20.50 7.45
N CYS A 141 11.08 19.94 6.36
CA CYS A 141 11.06 18.50 6.09
C CYS A 141 12.42 17.91 6.43
N SER A 142 12.42 16.86 7.23
CA SER A 142 13.59 16.04 7.55
C SER A 142 13.48 14.67 6.89
N VAL A 143 14.56 13.89 6.95
CA VAL A 143 14.56 12.53 6.43
C VAL A 143 14.38 11.54 7.57
N GLY A 144 13.37 10.69 7.44
CA GLY A 144 13.15 9.53 8.30
C GLY A 144 13.13 8.25 7.46
N SER A 145 13.63 7.14 8.00
CA SER A 145 13.67 5.88 7.24
C SER A 145 12.31 5.18 7.15
N ASP A 146 11.42 5.44 8.09
CA ASP A 146 10.21 4.63 8.30
C ASP A 146 10.53 3.12 8.30
N GLY A 147 11.74 2.80 8.75
CA GLY A 147 12.27 1.45 8.81
C GLY A 147 11.94 0.76 10.13
N SER A 148 11.94 -0.57 10.08
CA SER A 148 11.83 -1.42 11.27
C SER A 148 13.20 -1.94 11.67
N ALA A 149 13.31 -2.52 12.87
CA ALA A 149 14.54 -3.11 13.38
C ALA A 149 14.87 -4.44 12.67
N TYR A 150 15.18 -4.37 11.38
CA TYR A 150 15.67 -5.51 10.61
C TYR A 150 17.19 -5.54 10.60
N ALA A 151 17.76 -6.75 10.55
CA ALA A 151 19.18 -6.97 10.37
C ALA A 151 19.48 -7.70 9.06
N ILE A 152 20.73 -7.57 8.58
CA ILE A 152 21.22 -8.31 7.41
C ILE A 152 21.43 -9.78 7.77
N GLU A 153 21.76 -10.06 9.03
CA GLU A 153 22.05 -11.39 9.58
C GLU A 153 21.42 -11.58 10.95
N GLY A 154 21.34 -12.83 11.41
CA GLY A 154 20.86 -13.20 12.72
C GLY A 154 19.32 -13.17 12.88
N PRO A 155 18.80 -13.17 14.13
CA PRO A 155 17.39 -13.38 14.42
C PRO A 155 16.46 -12.26 13.95
N LEU A 156 17.01 -11.08 13.65
CA LEU A 156 16.25 -9.94 13.13
C LEU A 156 16.23 -9.91 11.58
N ARG A 157 16.88 -10.84 10.92
CA ARG A 157 16.75 -11.03 9.47
C ARG A 157 15.40 -11.69 9.17
N LYS A 158 14.46 -10.93 8.59
CA LYS A 158 13.12 -11.41 8.26
C LYS A 158 12.74 -11.03 6.84
N GLY A 159 12.37 -12.03 6.03
CA GLY A 159 11.84 -11.85 4.69
C GLY A 159 12.70 -10.94 3.79
N ASN A 160 12.03 -10.13 2.97
CA ASN A 160 12.62 -9.10 2.13
C ASN A 160 12.10 -7.72 2.55
N PRO A 161 12.71 -7.09 3.55
CA PRO A 161 12.26 -5.78 4.01
C PRO A 161 12.44 -4.73 2.92
N HIS A 162 11.62 -3.69 2.97
CA HIS A 162 11.73 -2.55 2.06
C HIS A 162 13.16 -1.97 2.14
N PRO A 163 13.80 -1.60 1.01
CA PRO A 163 15.16 -1.05 0.98
C PRO A 163 15.38 0.17 1.90
N ARG A 164 14.31 0.88 2.27
CA ARG A 164 14.37 2.01 3.21
C ARG A 164 14.97 1.66 4.56
N ASN A 165 14.89 0.40 4.98
CA ASN A 165 15.47 -0.06 6.24
C ASN A 165 17.00 0.11 6.29
N PHE A 166 17.67 0.02 5.14
CA PHE A 166 19.13 0.08 5.04
C PHE A 166 19.64 1.25 4.19
N GLY A 167 18.87 1.65 3.19
CA GLY A 167 19.30 2.55 2.13
C GLY A 167 18.83 4.00 2.24
N THR A 168 18.01 4.38 3.21
CA THR A 168 17.43 5.73 3.29
C THR A 168 18.53 6.81 3.32
N PHE A 169 19.44 6.74 4.27
CA PHE A 169 20.45 7.78 4.43
C PHE A 169 21.55 7.73 3.36
N PRO A 170 22.11 6.56 2.97
CA PRO A 170 23.01 6.49 1.82
C PRO A 170 22.38 7.01 0.52
N ARG A 171 21.12 6.71 0.27
CA ARG A 171 20.39 7.19 -0.92
C ARG A 171 20.21 8.72 -0.90
N LEU A 172 19.92 9.31 0.25
CA LEU A 172 19.84 10.76 0.39
C LEU A 172 21.16 11.43 -0.02
N LEU A 173 22.29 10.96 0.52
CA LEU A 173 23.61 11.54 0.28
C LEU A 173 24.13 11.29 -1.15
N GLY A 174 23.71 10.20 -1.78
CA GLY A 174 24.22 9.81 -3.11
C GLY A 174 23.34 10.21 -4.30
N ARG A 175 22.07 10.59 -4.07
CA ARG A 175 21.11 10.87 -5.14
C ARG A 175 20.46 12.25 -5.04
N TYR A 176 20.19 12.76 -3.87
CA TYR A 176 19.51 14.02 -3.58
C TYR A 176 20.45 15.05 -2.94
#